data_2a8ecc8a4b3f8926dff7209632f691ae
#
_entry.id   2a8ecc8a4b3f8926dff7209632f691ae
#
_cell.length_a   1.000
_cell.length_b   1.000
_cell.length_c   1.000
_cell.angle_alpha   90.00
_cell.angle_beta   90.00
_cell.angle_gamma   90.00
#
_symmetry.space_group_name_H-M   'P 1'
#
loop_
_entity.id
_entity.type
_entity.pdbx_description
1 polymer ?
#
loop_
_entity_poly.entity_id
_entity_poly.type
_entity_poly.pdbx_seq_one_letter_code
_entity_poly.pdbx_strand_id
1 'polypeptide(L)'
;MGKDLYAESPAARALYKKADEILGYSLSQICFAGPEDELTRTLYAQTGILVTSLAALAALREKNPDLAPSIVAGLSLGEFTALTASGAISFEDALKLVQVRAEAMEDASKNKPGTMAFIMGLTVEQCVAVAQEAGCEVANLNAPDQTVLSGTFPAIEHACKIAEAKGAKRAMPLKVGGAFHSSLMGEAKSRLEVALTGTPILEPKCSFIPNVTAQKTSNPEEIRALLAKQLTSPVQWVRTMATAKESGITTYLEIGPGKILKGLARKCRPEFKVFSFGSAADFKSLESLALLEKSSP
;
A
#
# COMPACT_ATOMS: atom_id res chain seq x y z
N MET A 1 -11.36 7.52 -9.18
CA MET A 1 -10.71 6.17 -9.31
C MET A 1 -11.79 5.15 -9.65
N GLY A 2 -11.57 4.21 -10.59
CA GLY A 2 -12.40 3.02 -10.86
C GLY A 2 -13.81 3.24 -11.46
N LYS A 3 -14.14 4.44 -11.93
CA LYS A 3 -15.46 4.76 -12.53
C LYS A 3 -15.77 3.90 -13.77
N ASP A 4 -14.77 3.64 -14.58
CA ASP A 4 -14.84 2.80 -15.78
C ASP A 4 -15.05 1.32 -15.42
N LEU A 5 -14.32 0.79 -14.44
CA LEU A 5 -14.54 -0.56 -13.92
C LEU A 5 -15.94 -0.73 -13.32
N TYR A 6 -16.44 0.26 -12.58
CA TYR A 6 -17.81 0.27 -12.06
C TYR A 6 -18.85 0.21 -13.19
N ALA A 7 -18.62 0.90 -14.29
CA ALA A 7 -19.52 0.89 -15.44
C ALA A 7 -19.54 -0.46 -16.18
N GLU A 8 -18.35 -1.07 -16.35
CA GLU A 8 -18.19 -2.22 -17.24
C GLU A 8 -18.26 -3.59 -16.54
N SER A 9 -17.95 -3.68 -15.22
CA SER A 9 -17.91 -4.94 -14.47
C SER A 9 -19.01 -5.00 -13.40
N PRO A 10 -19.96 -5.96 -13.49
CA PRO A 10 -20.93 -6.23 -12.43
C PRO A 10 -20.30 -6.50 -11.07
N ALA A 11 -19.19 -7.27 -11.01
CA ALA A 11 -18.50 -7.58 -9.76
C ALA A 11 -17.85 -6.32 -9.15
N ALA A 12 -17.19 -5.47 -9.94
CA ALA A 12 -16.65 -4.21 -9.46
C ALA A 12 -17.77 -3.29 -8.93
N ARG A 13 -18.88 -3.20 -9.65
CA ARG A 13 -20.05 -2.41 -9.24
C ARG A 13 -20.63 -2.89 -7.91
N ALA A 14 -20.72 -4.19 -7.72
CA ALA A 14 -21.23 -4.78 -6.47
C ALA A 14 -20.36 -4.40 -5.27
N LEU A 15 -19.03 -4.40 -5.41
CA LEU A 15 -18.11 -4.02 -4.34
C LEU A 15 -18.22 -2.54 -3.97
N TYR A 16 -18.34 -1.62 -4.94
CA TYR A 16 -18.54 -0.21 -4.64
C TYR A 16 -19.87 0.05 -3.91
N LYS A 17 -20.97 -0.58 -4.36
CA LYS A 17 -22.27 -0.46 -3.68
C LYS A 17 -22.19 -0.98 -2.24
N LYS A 18 -21.59 -2.15 -2.05
CA LYS A 18 -21.39 -2.73 -0.73
C LYS A 18 -20.51 -1.85 0.16
N ALA A 19 -19.49 -1.20 -0.40
CA ALA A 19 -18.66 -0.25 0.34
C ALA A 19 -19.47 0.96 0.81
N ASP A 20 -20.29 1.55 -0.05
CA ASP A 20 -21.14 2.68 0.29
C ASP A 20 -22.14 2.30 1.41
N GLU A 21 -22.75 1.10 1.35
CA GLU A 21 -23.63 0.57 2.39
C GLU A 21 -22.92 0.39 3.74
N ILE A 22 -21.71 -0.20 3.75
CA ILE A 22 -20.93 -0.45 4.98
C ILE A 22 -20.49 0.86 5.63
N LEU A 23 -20.02 1.81 4.81
CA LEU A 23 -19.45 3.07 5.29
C LEU A 23 -20.54 4.09 5.69
N GLY A 24 -21.77 3.93 5.20
CA GLY A 24 -22.88 4.87 5.44
C GLY A 24 -22.76 6.19 4.70
N TYR A 25 -21.86 6.29 3.73
CA TYR A 25 -21.71 7.43 2.83
C TYR A 25 -21.25 6.95 1.43
N SER A 26 -21.43 7.81 0.42
CA SER A 26 -21.12 7.45 -0.97
C SER A 26 -19.61 7.62 -1.26
N LEU A 27 -18.79 6.63 -0.88
CA LEU A 27 -17.38 6.56 -1.25
C LEU A 27 -17.21 6.49 -2.77
N SER A 28 -18.14 5.80 -3.46
CA SER A 28 -18.14 5.70 -4.92
C SER A 28 -18.21 7.08 -5.58
N GLN A 29 -19.06 7.97 -5.10
CA GLN A 29 -19.18 9.34 -5.61
C GLN A 29 -17.87 10.12 -5.42
N ILE A 30 -17.25 10.03 -4.24
CA ILE A 30 -15.96 10.68 -3.95
C ILE A 30 -14.87 10.13 -4.90
N CYS A 31 -14.81 8.81 -5.10
CA CYS A 31 -13.86 8.18 -6.02
C CYS A 31 -14.06 8.59 -7.48
N PHE A 32 -15.31 8.79 -7.93
CA PHE A 32 -15.63 9.02 -9.36
C PHE A 32 -15.68 10.48 -9.76
N ALA A 33 -16.03 11.35 -8.84
CA ALA A 33 -16.28 12.77 -9.12
C ALA A 33 -15.56 13.74 -8.19
N GLY A 34 -14.89 13.26 -7.14
CA GLY A 34 -14.20 14.12 -6.19
C GLY A 34 -15.13 14.86 -5.24
N PRO A 35 -14.74 16.05 -4.77
CA PRO A 35 -13.59 16.84 -5.22
C PRO A 35 -12.23 16.22 -4.85
N GLU A 36 -11.14 16.65 -5.50
CA GLU A 36 -9.81 16.04 -5.36
C GLU A 36 -9.23 16.24 -3.95
N ASP A 37 -9.45 17.40 -3.35
CA ASP A 37 -9.03 17.72 -1.99
C ASP A 37 -9.71 16.81 -0.96
N GLU A 38 -10.99 16.46 -1.16
CA GLU A 38 -11.68 15.49 -0.33
C GLU A 38 -11.12 14.08 -0.55
N LEU A 39 -10.95 13.64 -1.79
CA LEU A 39 -10.43 12.32 -2.13
C LEU A 39 -9.00 12.09 -1.60
N THR A 40 -8.20 13.14 -1.46
CA THR A 40 -6.82 13.06 -0.94
C THR A 40 -6.73 13.03 0.59
N ARG A 41 -7.82 13.30 1.32
CA ARG A 41 -7.85 13.10 2.77
C ARG A 41 -7.58 11.63 3.11
N THR A 42 -6.85 11.40 4.19
CA THR A 42 -6.39 10.06 4.60
C THR A 42 -7.53 9.04 4.65
N LEU A 43 -8.70 9.42 5.19
CA LEU A 43 -9.88 8.57 5.27
C LEU A 43 -10.34 8.09 3.89
N TYR A 44 -10.61 9.02 2.98
CA TYR A 44 -11.17 8.69 1.67
C TYR A 44 -10.12 8.11 0.72
N ALA A 45 -8.86 8.53 0.83
CA ALA A 45 -7.77 7.97 0.05
C ALA A 45 -7.56 6.49 0.36
N GLN A 46 -7.50 6.12 1.65
CA GLN A 46 -7.25 4.73 2.05
C GLN A 46 -8.43 3.82 1.69
N THR A 47 -9.66 4.18 2.07
CA THR A 47 -10.85 3.40 1.74
C THR A 47 -11.08 3.32 0.23
N GLY A 48 -10.88 4.43 -0.48
CA GLY A 48 -11.02 4.50 -1.94
C GLY A 48 -9.99 3.64 -2.68
N ILE A 49 -8.73 3.63 -2.25
CA ILE A 49 -7.70 2.77 -2.84
C ILE A 49 -8.00 1.30 -2.58
N LEU A 50 -8.41 0.92 -1.35
CA LEU A 50 -8.81 -0.45 -1.02
C LEU A 50 -9.94 -0.93 -1.93
N VAL A 51 -11.06 -0.18 -1.96
CA VAL A 51 -12.25 -0.56 -2.73
C VAL A 51 -11.94 -0.60 -4.22
N THR A 52 -11.24 0.40 -4.75
CA THR A 52 -10.87 0.43 -6.18
C THR A 52 -9.97 -0.76 -6.55
N SER A 53 -9.01 -1.11 -5.71
CA SER A 53 -8.09 -2.24 -5.97
C SER A 53 -8.83 -3.58 -5.93
N LEU A 54 -9.72 -3.78 -4.95
CA LEU A 54 -10.50 -5.02 -4.88
C LEU A 54 -11.56 -5.09 -5.97
N ALA A 55 -12.16 -3.96 -6.39
CA ALA A 55 -13.04 -3.89 -7.54
C ALA A 55 -12.30 -4.23 -8.85
N ALA A 56 -11.07 -3.73 -9.01
CA ALA A 56 -10.22 -4.10 -10.14
C ALA A 56 -9.93 -5.61 -10.13
N LEU A 57 -9.53 -6.17 -9.00
CA LEU A 57 -9.29 -7.60 -8.87
C LEU A 57 -10.55 -8.44 -9.19
N ALA A 58 -11.72 -8.01 -8.70
CA ALA A 58 -12.98 -8.70 -8.99
C ALA A 58 -13.31 -8.66 -10.50
N ALA A 59 -13.18 -7.51 -11.15
CA ALA A 59 -13.38 -7.39 -12.60
C ALA A 59 -12.39 -8.26 -13.40
N LEU A 60 -11.15 -8.37 -12.94
CA LEU A 60 -10.16 -9.22 -13.57
C LEU A 60 -10.51 -10.71 -13.42
N ARG A 61 -10.96 -11.13 -12.24
CA ARG A 61 -11.38 -12.52 -11.96
C ARG A 61 -12.66 -12.91 -12.68
N GLU A 62 -13.56 -11.99 -13.02
CA GLU A 62 -14.71 -12.28 -13.90
C GLU A 62 -14.26 -12.82 -15.27
N LYS A 63 -13.16 -12.28 -15.81
CA LYS A 63 -12.62 -12.70 -17.11
C LYS A 63 -11.58 -13.82 -17.00
N ASN A 64 -10.97 -13.96 -15.82
CA ASN A 64 -9.91 -14.94 -15.55
C ASN A 64 -10.19 -15.64 -14.20
N PRO A 65 -11.15 -16.58 -14.14
CA PRO A 65 -11.57 -17.22 -12.88
C PRO A 65 -10.43 -17.97 -12.18
N ASP A 66 -9.49 -18.50 -12.94
CA ASP A 66 -8.35 -19.29 -12.45
C ASP A 66 -7.17 -18.43 -11.97
N LEU A 67 -7.31 -17.10 -12.01
CA LEU A 67 -6.25 -16.20 -11.55
C LEU A 67 -6.01 -16.35 -10.05
N ALA A 68 -4.90 -17.01 -9.71
CA ALA A 68 -4.46 -17.24 -8.35
C ALA A 68 -3.01 -16.75 -8.17
N PRO A 69 -2.74 -15.84 -7.24
CA PRO A 69 -1.37 -15.43 -6.95
C PRO A 69 -0.65 -16.49 -6.12
N SER A 70 0.65 -16.69 -6.39
CA SER A 70 1.52 -17.49 -5.52
C SER A 70 1.97 -16.72 -4.28
N ILE A 71 2.14 -15.41 -4.43
CA ILE A 71 2.52 -14.48 -3.35
C ILE A 71 1.68 -13.21 -3.48
N VAL A 72 1.28 -12.66 -2.34
CA VAL A 72 0.66 -11.34 -2.24
C VAL A 72 1.49 -10.43 -1.34
N ALA A 73 1.58 -9.16 -1.71
CA ALA A 73 2.18 -8.10 -0.92
C ALA A 73 1.51 -6.77 -1.26
N GLY A 74 1.67 -5.79 -0.39
CA GLY A 74 1.16 -4.45 -0.65
C GLY A 74 1.92 -3.42 0.17
N LEU A 75 2.06 -2.20 -0.34
CA LEU A 75 2.74 -1.12 0.34
C LEU A 75 1.77 -0.42 1.29
N SER A 76 2.07 -0.41 2.58
CA SER A 76 1.26 0.21 3.64
C SER A 76 -0.21 -0.23 3.62
N LEU A 77 -1.14 0.60 3.15
CA LEU A 77 -2.54 0.25 2.94
C LEU A 77 -2.72 -1.03 2.11
N GLY A 78 -1.84 -1.22 1.13
CA GLY A 78 -1.89 -2.37 0.22
C GLY A 78 -1.81 -3.74 0.92
N GLU A 79 -1.34 -3.83 2.17
CA GLU A 79 -1.39 -5.09 2.94
C GLU A 79 -2.82 -5.57 3.18
N PHE A 80 -3.75 -4.66 3.46
CA PHE A 80 -5.17 -5.00 3.64
C PHE A 80 -5.77 -5.50 2.33
N THR A 81 -5.43 -4.86 1.20
CA THR A 81 -5.81 -5.34 -0.13
C THR A 81 -5.24 -6.73 -0.42
N ALA A 82 -3.96 -6.95 -0.13
CA ALA A 82 -3.27 -8.22 -0.35
C ALA A 82 -3.88 -9.36 0.49
N LEU A 83 -4.17 -9.11 1.76
CA LEU A 83 -4.79 -10.08 2.66
C LEU A 83 -6.24 -10.40 2.26
N THR A 84 -6.99 -9.41 1.77
CA THR A 84 -8.32 -9.67 1.21
C THR A 84 -8.23 -10.47 -0.09
N ALA A 85 -7.30 -10.14 -0.96
CA ALA A 85 -7.08 -10.86 -2.22
C ALA A 85 -6.69 -12.34 -2.02
N SER A 86 -5.97 -12.64 -0.92
CA SER A 86 -5.57 -14.01 -0.52
C SER A 86 -6.65 -14.75 0.28
N GLY A 87 -7.77 -14.08 0.62
CA GLY A 87 -8.86 -14.65 1.41
C GLY A 87 -8.60 -14.70 2.92
N ALA A 88 -7.55 -14.05 3.42
CA ALA A 88 -7.24 -14.00 4.84
C ALA A 88 -8.19 -13.07 5.63
N ILE A 89 -8.66 -11.99 5.01
CA ILE A 89 -9.62 -11.05 5.62
C ILE A 89 -10.79 -10.86 4.65
N SER A 90 -12.02 -10.83 5.16
CA SER A 90 -13.19 -10.53 4.32
C SER A 90 -13.14 -9.08 3.79
N PHE A 91 -13.85 -8.80 2.70
CA PHE A 91 -13.95 -7.44 2.17
C PHE A 91 -14.54 -6.47 3.21
N GLU A 92 -15.57 -6.92 3.90
CA GLU A 92 -16.28 -6.16 4.93
C GLU A 92 -15.36 -5.80 6.10
N ASP A 93 -14.63 -6.79 6.59
CA ASP A 93 -13.72 -6.59 7.73
C ASP A 93 -12.51 -5.73 7.32
N ALA A 94 -11.95 -5.95 6.13
CA ALA A 94 -10.86 -5.13 5.61
C ALA A 94 -11.27 -3.66 5.46
N LEU A 95 -12.49 -3.39 4.95
CA LEU A 95 -13.00 -2.02 4.79
C LEU A 95 -13.19 -1.33 6.14
N LYS A 96 -13.77 -2.01 7.13
CA LYS A 96 -13.94 -1.50 8.50
C LYS A 96 -12.59 -1.25 9.17
N LEU A 97 -11.64 -2.17 9.05
CA LEU A 97 -10.28 -1.99 9.58
C LEU A 97 -9.57 -0.80 8.95
N VAL A 98 -9.68 -0.63 7.63
CA VAL A 98 -9.07 0.49 6.91
C VAL A 98 -9.73 1.81 7.26
N GLN A 99 -11.05 1.83 7.48
CA GLN A 99 -11.74 3.01 8.00
C GLN A 99 -11.19 3.41 9.38
N VAL A 100 -11.15 2.48 10.34
CA VAL A 100 -10.59 2.71 11.68
C VAL A 100 -9.14 3.17 11.59
N ARG A 101 -8.33 2.52 10.74
CA ARG A 101 -6.93 2.89 10.49
C ARG A 101 -6.80 4.33 10.03
N ALA A 102 -7.56 4.71 9.02
CA ALA A 102 -7.48 6.04 8.42
C ALA A 102 -7.94 7.14 9.38
N GLU A 103 -9.05 6.93 10.09
CA GLU A 103 -9.53 7.84 11.13
C GLU A 103 -8.50 8.00 12.25
N ALA A 104 -7.95 6.88 12.75
CA ALA A 104 -6.93 6.91 13.79
C ALA A 104 -5.66 7.64 13.36
N MET A 105 -5.23 7.47 12.09
CA MET A 105 -4.07 8.18 11.53
C MET A 105 -4.35 9.68 11.35
N GLU A 106 -5.56 10.08 10.95
CA GLU A 106 -5.95 11.50 10.89
C GLU A 106 -5.92 12.14 12.28
N ASP A 107 -6.47 11.47 13.27
CA ASP A 107 -6.52 11.97 14.65
C ASP A 107 -5.11 12.06 15.27
N ALA A 108 -4.28 11.01 15.09
CA ALA A 108 -2.89 11.05 15.52
C ALA A 108 -2.10 12.20 14.87
N SER A 109 -2.37 12.49 13.61
CA SER A 109 -1.74 13.60 12.89
C SER A 109 -2.18 14.99 13.39
N LYS A 110 -3.42 15.12 13.87
CA LYS A 110 -3.91 16.36 14.53
C LYS A 110 -3.26 16.53 15.90
N ASN A 111 -3.17 15.44 16.68
CA ASN A 111 -2.61 15.47 18.04
C ASN A 111 -1.09 15.64 18.04
N LYS A 112 -0.40 15.02 17.08
CA LYS A 112 1.05 15.08 16.90
C LYS A 112 1.40 15.47 15.46
N PRO A 113 1.36 16.78 15.15
CA PRO A 113 1.61 17.28 13.80
C PRO A 113 3.00 16.93 13.29
N GLY A 114 3.04 16.48 12.04
CA GLY A 114 4.27 16.10 11.36
C GLY A 114 4.03 15.85 9.88
N THR A 115 5.09 15.46 9.20
CA THR A 115 5.06 15.21 7.75
C THR A 115 6.11 14.18 7.37
N MET A 116 6.27 13.96 6.07
CA MET A 116 7.25 13.04 5.51
C MET A 116 8.11 13.76 4.46
N ALA A 117 9.30 13.23 4.19
CA ALA A 117 10.15 13.70 3.09
C ALA A 117 10.58 12.55 2.19
N PHE A 118 10.56 12.81 0.90
CA PHE A 118 11.12 11.95 -0.13
C PHE A 118 12.60 12.27 -0.33
N ILE A 119 13.45 11.25 -0.21
CA ILE A 119 14.90 11.35 -0.45
C ILE A 119 15.27 10.40 -1.59
N MET A 120 16.01 10.90 -2.58
CA MET A 120 16.48 10.12 -3.72
C MET A 120 17.97 10.35 -3.96
N GLY A 121 18.68 9.26 -4.29
CA GLY A 121 20.10 9.30 -4.68
C GLY A 121 21.07 9.07 -3.52
N LEU A 122 20.57 8.86 -2.30
CA LEU A 122 21.35 8.38 -1.15
C LEU A 122 21.09 6.88 -0.93
N THR A 123 22.05 6.18 -0.36
CA THR A 123 21.88 4.79 0.08
C THR A 123 20.97 4.72 1.31
N VAL A 124 20.49 3.53 1.64
CA VAL A 124 19.66 3.31 2.84
C VAL A 124 20.43 3.72 4.11
N GLU A 125 21.70 3.35 4.21
CA GLU A 125 22.55 3.65 5.35
C GLU A 125 22.77 5.16 5.51
N GLN A 126 22.97 5.88 4.41
CA GLN A 126 23.03 7.33 4.41
C GLN A 126 21.72 7.97 4.86
N CYS A 127 20.58 7.45 4.41
CA CYS A 127 19.27 7.94 4.84
C CYS A 127 18.98 7.66 6.33
N VAL A 128 19.43 6.50 6.86
CA VAL A 128 19.37 6.20 8.30
C VAL A 128 20.19 7.21 9.10
N ALA A 129 21.41 7.51 8.66
CA ALA A 129 22.26 8.52 9.31
C ALA A 129 21.62 9.93 9.26
N VAL A 130 21.04 10.32 8.12
CA VAL A 130 20.28 11.58 7.98
C VAL A 130 19.11 11.62 8.98
N ALA A 131 18.35 10.54 9.09
CA ALA A 131 17.20 10.48 9.99
C ALA A 131 17.63 10.63 11.46
N GLN A 132 18.71 9.94 11.87
CA GLN A 132 19.27 10.03 13.22
C GLN A 132 19.76 11.46 13.55
N GLU A 133 20.52 12.07 12.64
CA GLU A 133 21.06 13.43 12.79
C GLU A 133 19.95 14.48 12.87
N ALA A 134 18.88 14.30 12.08
CA ALA A 134 17.73 15.22 12.03
C ALA A 134 16.71 15.01 13.15
N GLY A 135 16.75 13.90 13.89
CA GLY A 135 15.74 13.53 14.89
C GLY A 135 14.43 13.11 14.28
N CYS A 136 14.46 12.42 13.13
CA CYS A 136 13.30 11.81 12.48
C CYS A 136 13.52 10.31 12.24
N GLU A 137 12.56 9.66 11.59
CA GLU A 137 12.55 8.20 11.40
C GLU A 137 12.49 7.84 9.92
N VAL A 138 13.00 6.65 9.57
CA VAL A 138 12.81 6.06 8.24
C VAL A 138 11.41 5.46 8.18
N ALA A 139 10.60 5.94 7.24
CA ALA A 139 9.23 5.48 7.01
C ALA A 139 9.12 4.41 5.91
N ASN A 140 9.82 4.60 4.78
CA ASN A 140 9.76 3.66 3.68
C ASN A 140 11.14 3.47 3.05
N LEU A 141 11.50 2.23 2.81
CA LEU A 141 12.62 1.81 1.98
C LEU A 141 12.04 1.34 0.63
N ASN A 142 11.79 2.30 -0.27
CA ASN A 142 11.00 2.07 -1.49
C ASN A 142 11.81 1.45 -2.63
N ALA A 143 13.07 1.89 -2.79
CA ALA A 143 14.02 1.39 -3.78
C ALA A 143 15.44 1.58 -3.25
N PRO A 144 16.47 0.98 -3.84
CA PRO A 144 17.86 1.09 -3.37
C PRO A 144 18.35 2.54 -3.20
N ASP A 145 17.82 3.46 -4.02
CA ASP A 145 18.14 4.89 -4.02
C ASP A 145 16.96 5.79 -3.63
N GLN A 146 15.90 5.21 -3.05
CA GLN A 146 14.68 5.95 -2.76
C GLN A 146 14.11 5.61 -1.37
N THR A 147 14.25 6.54 -0.45
CA THR A 147 13.80 6.42 0.95
C THR A 147 12.80 7.53 1.28
N VAL A 148 11.87 7.24 2.17
CA VAL A 148 10.98 8.25 2.76
C VAL A 148 11.28 8.36 4.25
N LEU A 149 11.48 9.57 4.73
CA LEU A 149 11.64 9.92 6.14
C LEU A 149 10.34 10.48 6.71
N SER A 150 10.12 10.32 8.01
CA SER A 150 8.90 10.73 8.71
C SER A 150 9.25 11.34 10.07
N GLY A 151 8.58 12.42 10.45
CA GLY A 151 8.83 13.10 11.72
C GLY A 151 8.08 14.42 11.86
N THR A 152 8.45 15.23 12.86
CA THR A 152 7.92 16.57 13.04
C THR A 152 8.34 17.47 11.87
N PHE A 153 7.59 18.54 11.61
CA PHE A 153 7.93 19.49 10.54
C PHE A 153 9.37 20.00 10.63
N PRO A 154 9.88 20.46 11.81
CA PRO A 154 11.26 20.92 11.91
C PRO A 154 12.29 19.81 11.64
N ALA A 155 12.05 18.59 12.12
CA ALA A 155 12.94 17.47 11.89
C ALA A 155 13.02 17.09 10.40
N ILE A 156 11.88 17.11 9.70
CA ILE A 156 11.82 16.83 8.26
C ILE A 156 12.49 17.93 7.43
N GLU A 157 12.30 19.20 7.78
CA GLU A 157 13.01 20.30 7.12
C GLU A 157 14.53 20.17 7.31
N HIS A 158 14.98 19.85 8.52
CA HIS A 158 16.39 19.61 8.83
C HIS A 158 16.94 18.40 8.05
N ALA A 159 16.18 17.29 8.00
CA ALA A 159 16.55 16.09 7.24
C ALA A 159 16.74 16.39 5.75
N CYS A 160 15.90 17.21 5.13
CA CYS A 160 16.06 17.60 3.73
C CYS A 160 17.40 18.37 3.52
N LYS A 161 17.73 19.34 4.39
CA LYS A 161 18.98 20.10 4.30
C LYS A 161 20.21 19.19 4.45
N ILE A 162 20.19 18.28 5.41
CA ILE A 162 21.27 17.31 5.62
C ILE A 162 21.43 16.39 4.39
N ALA A 163 20.30 15.89 3.86
CA ALA A 163 20.31 15.01 2.70
C ALA A 163 20.89 15.72 1.46
N GLU A 164 20.52 16.98 1.23
CA GLU A 164 21.10 17.79 0.14
C GLU A 164 22.61 18.00 0.33
N ALA A 165 23.05 18.35 1.53
CA ALA A 165 24.47 18.48 1.85
C ALA A 165 25.28 17.19 1.66
N LYS A 166 24.63 16.02 1.87
CA LYS A 166 25.21 14.70 1.63
C LYS A 166 25.11 14.22 0.15
N GLY A 167 24.61 15.08 -0.74
CA GLY A 167 24.57 14.80 -2.18
C GLY A 167 23.32 14.08 -2.67
N ALA A 168 22.20 14.17 -1.95
CA ALA A 168 20.93 13.68 -2.45
C ALA A 168 20.57 14.35 -3.78
N LYS A 169 20.14 13.56 -4.77
CA LYS A 169 19.64 14.09 -6.05
C LYS A 169 18.33 14.84 -5.88
N ARG A 170 17.55 14.48 -4.87
CA ARG A 170 16.29 15.11 -4.50
C ARG A 170 16.00 14.87 -3.03
N ALA A 171 15.67 15.92 -2.30
CA ALA A 171 15.17 15.87 -0.94
C ALA A 171 14.04 16.89 -0.81
N MET A 172 12.81 16.43 -0.52
CA MET A 172 11.67 17.34 -0.49
C MET A 172 10.55 16.83 0.42
N PRO A 173 9.89 17.71 1.15
CA PRO A 173 8.68 17.36 1.90
C PRO A 173 7.59 16.84 0.97
N LEU A 174 6.81 15.87 1.47
CA LEU A 174 5.64 15.33 0.79
C LEU A 174 4.38 16.07 1.25
N LYS A 175 3.42 16.22 0.34
CA LYS A 175 2.07 16.71 0.67
C LYS A 175 1.23 15.55 1.24
N VAL A 176 1.45 15.23 2.51
CA VAL A 176 0.75 14.16 3.22
C VAL A 176 0.17 14.68 4.53
N GLY A 177 -0.88 14.01 5.03
CA GLY A 177 -1.63 14.44 6.21
C GLY A 177 -0.93 14.21 7.55
N GLY A 178 0.25 13.57 7.59
CA GLY A 178 0.93 13.28 8.86
C GLY A 178 2.26 12.55 8.71
N ALA A 179 2.89 12.31 9.85
CA ALA A 179 4.16 11.58 9.96
C ALA A 179 3.92 10.06 10.05
N PHE A 180 3.47 9.47 8.95
CA PHE A 180 3.13 8.06 8.89
C PHE A 180 4.38 7.17 9.04
N HIS A 181 4.17 5.94 9.53
CA HIS A 181 5.24 4.94 9.75
C HIS A 181 6.34 5.43 10.71
N SER A 182 5.97 6.22 11.72
CA SER A 182 6.86 6.72 12.77
C SER A 182 6.23 6.53 14.15
N SER A 183 6.99 6.78 15.21
CA SER A 183 6.51 6.76 16.59
C SER A 183 5.35 7.75 16.85
N LEU A 184 5.19 8.77 16.01
CA LEU A 184 4.08 9.72 16.09
C LEU A 184 2.71 9.07 15.82
N MET A 185 2.68 7.88 15.18
CA MET A 185 1.46 7.10 14.93
C MET A 185 1.12 6.11 16.06
N GLY A 186 1.73 6.23 17.25
CA GLY A 186 1.49 5.32 18.38
C GLY A 186 0.03 5.20 18.79
N GLU A 187 -0.71 6.31 18.85
CA GLU A 187 -2.14 6.33 19.18
C GLU A 187 -2.98 5.61 18.11
N ALA A 188 -2.65 5.85 16.84
CA ALA A 188 -3.31 5.16 15.73
C ALA A 188 -3.05 3.64 15.77
N LYS A 189 -1.82 3.23 16.09
CA LYS A 189 -1.47 1.83 16.29
C LYS A 189 -2.36 1.18 17.35
N SER A 190 -2.50 1.79 18.54
CA SER A 190 -3.31 1.24 19.63
C SER A 190 -4.80 1.09 19.25
N ARG A 191 -5.36 2.06 18.52
CA ARG A 191 -6.75 1.96 18.02
C ARG A 191 -6.92 0.84 17.01
N LEU A 192 -5.96 0.68 16.10
CA LEU A 192 -5.98 -0.41 15.13
C LEU A 192 -5.81 -1.78 15.79
N GLU A 193 -4.96 -1.90 16.82
CA GLU A 193 -4.79 -3.13 17.60
C GLU A 193 -6.11 -3.61 18.20
N VAL A 194 -6.89 -2.70 18.79
CA VAL A 194 -8.23 -3.02 19.34
C VAL A 194 -9.16 -3.53 18.25
N ALA A 195 -9.21 -2.86 17.09
CA ALA A 195 -10.07 -3.28 15.97
C ALA A 195 -9.63 -4.65 15.41
N LEU A 196 -8.33 -4.89 15.31
CA LEU A 196 -7.79 -6.17 14.85
C LEU A 196 -8.12 -7.33 15.78
N THR A 197 -8.20 -7.10 17.11
CA THR A 197 -8.52 -8.16 18.07
C THR A 197 -9.91 -8.76 17.82
N GLY A 198 -10.89 -7.95 17.39
CA GLY A 198 -12.25 -8.41 17.08
C GLY A 198 -12.44 -8.89 15.63
N THR A 199 -11.41 -8.83 14.78
CA THR A 199 -11.53 -9.15 13.37
C THR A 199 -11.03 -10.57 13.07
N PRO A 200 -11.84 -11.43 12.41
CA PRO A 200 -11.36 -12.73 11.94
C PRO A 200 -10.23 -12.56 10.90
N ILE A 201 -9.09 -13.19 11.17
CA ILE A 201 -7.99 -13.31 10.21
C ILE A 201 -7.75 -14.81 10.01
N LEU A 202 -7.88 -15.27 8.78
CA LEU A 202 -7.67 -16.67 8.39
C LEU A 202 -6.27 -16.83 7.80
N GLU A 203 -5.85 -18.09 7.67
CA GLU A 203 -4.64 -18.40 6.91
C GLU A 203 -4.83 -17.98 5.44
N PRO A 204 -3.93 -17.16 4.87
CA PRO A 204 -4.02 -16.74 3.48
C PRO A 204 -3.83 -17.95 2.54
N LYS A 205 -4.58 -17.99 1.44
CA LYS A 205 -4.51 -19.06 0.42
C LYS A 205 -3.20 -19.08 -0.37
N CYS A 206 -2.34 -18.11 -0.18
CA CYS A 206 -1.00 -17.99 -0.77
C CYS A 206 -0.08 -17.25 0.19
N SER A 207 1.23 -17.28 -0.05
CA SER A 207 2.19 -16.60 0.83
C SER A 207 1.93 -15.09 0.86
N PHE A 208 1.97 -14.50 2.06
CA PHE A 208 1.91 -13.06 2.28
C PHE A 208 3.29 -12.55 2.73
N ILE A 209 3.72 -11.40 2.20
CA ILE A 209 4.97 -10.73 2.63
C ILE A 209 4.60 -9.41 3.29
N PRO A 210 4.67 -9.31 4.65
CA PRO A 210 4.36 -8.10 5.40
C PRO A 210 5.47 -7.05 5.29
N ASN A 211 5.09 -5.77 5.39
CA ASN A 211 5.98 -4.62 5.27
C ASN A 211 7.05 -4.55 6.35
N VAL A 212 6.73 -5.00 7.57
CA VAL A 212 7.59 -4.87 8.75
C VAL A 212 8.78 -5.81 8.70
N THR A 213 8.54 -7.07 8.37
CA THR A 213 9.58 -8.11 8.34
C THR A 213 10.14 -8.36 6.95
N ALA A 214 9.33 -8.12 5.93
CA ALA A 214 9.60 -8.51 4.55
C ALA A 214 9.91 -10.02 4.39
N GLN A 215 9.42 -10.86 5.31
CA GLN A 215 9.54 -12.31 5.28
C GLN A 215 8.17 -12.93 5.06
N LYS A 216 8.10 -14.05 4.32
CA LYS A 216 6.84 -14.75 4.07
C LYS A 216 6.25 -15.27 5.38
N THR A 217 4.94 -15.09 5.52
CA THR A 217 4.16 -15.70 6.60
C THR A 217 2.77 -16.10 6.09
N SER A 218 2.18 -17.12 6.73
CA SER A 218 0.77 -17.50 6.58
C SER A 218 0.08 -17.59 7.96
N ASN A 219 0.80 -17.29 9.05
CA ASN A 219 0.27 -17.40 10.41
C ASN A 219 -0.67 -16.21 10.72
N PRO A 220 -1.97 -16.44 10.99
CA PRO A 220 -2.94 -15.38 11.25
C PRO A 220 -2.58 -14.48 12.43
N GLU A 221 -2.05 -15.02 13.52
CA GLU A 221 -1.70 -14.23 14.71
C GLU A 221 -0.46 -13.36 14.47
N GLU A 222 0.52 -13.87 13.73
CA GLU A 222 1.66 -13.08 13.29
C GLU A 222 1.21 -11.95 12.35
N ILE A 223 0.33 -12.23 11.38
CA ILE A 223 -0.26 -11.24 10.47
C ILE A 223 -0.95 -10.14 11.26
N ARG A 224 -1.79 -10.49 12.25
CA ARG A 224 -2.48 -9.56 13.14
C ARG A 224 -1.50 -8.61 13.84
N ALA A 225 -0.47 -9.16 14.46
CA ALA A 225 0.55 -8.38 15.18
C ALA A 225 1.33 -7.45 14.24
N LEU A 226 1.67 -7.92 13.04
CA LEU A 226 2.42 -7.16 12.05
C LEU A 226 1.60 -6.03 11.43
N LEU A 227 0.29 -6.22 11.19
CA LEU A 227 -0.60 -5.15 10.72
C LEU A 227 -0.67 -3.97 11.69
N ALA A 228 -0.75 -4.24 12.99
CA ALA A 228 -0.72 -3.20 14.00
C ALA A 228 0.65 -2.52 14.08
N LYS A 229 1.73 -3.30 14.10
CA LYS A 229 3.11 -2.80 14.18
C LYS A 229 3.48 -1.95 12.96
N GLN A 230 2.89 -2.19 11.80
CA GLN A 230 3.15 -1.48 10.54
C GLN A 230 3.03 0.03 10.69
N LEU A 231 2.07 0.55 11.47
CA LEU A 231 1.83 1.99 11.58
C LEU A 231 3.01 2.77 12.19
N THR A 232 3.84 2.09 12.98
CA THR A 232 5.01 2.67 13.66
C THR A 232 6.33 2.04 13.22
N SER A 233 6.35 1.40 12.06
CA SER A 233 7.53 0.70 11.54
C SER A 233 7.79 1.05 10.08
N PRO A 234 9.04 0.96 9.63
CA PRO A 234 9.38 1.16 8.22
C PRO A 234 8.71 0.14 7.31
N VAL A 235 8.22 0.60 6.16
CA VAL A 235 7.83 -0.25 5.04
C VAL A 235 9.09 -0.70 4.30
N GLN A 236 9.40 -1.98 4.35
CA GLN A 236 10.63 -2.55 3.78
C GLN A 236 10.42 -3.05 2.33
N TRP A 237 9.95 -2.18 1.43
CA TRP A 237 9.57 -2.58 0.07
C TRP A 237 10.71 -3.19 -0.75
N VAL A 238 11.94 -2.66 -0.62
CA VAL A 238 13.14 -3.24 -1.27
C VAL A 238 13.34 -4.70 -0.86
N ARG A 239 13.19 -5.01 0.43
CA ARG A 239 13.31 -6.37 0.95
C ARG A 239 12.14 -7.24 0.53
N THR A 240 10.92 -6.70 0.49
CA THR A 240 9.74 -7.40 -0.04
C THR A 240 9.99 -7.87 -1.48
N MET A 241 10.55 -7.01 -2.33
CA MET A 241 10.91 -7.39 -3.71
C MET A 241 12.04 -8.42 -3.77
N ALA A 242 13.00 -8.37 -2.86
CA ALA A 242 14.07 -9.37 -2.75
C ALA A 242 13.50 -10.75 -2.36
N THR A 243 12.69 -10.81 -1.30
CA THR A 243 12.06 -12.05 -0.82
C THR A 243 11.16 -12.68 -1.89
N ALA A 244 10.40 -11.88 -2.64
CA ALA A 244 9.59 -12.39 -3.74
C ALA A 244 10.47 -13.00 -4.85
N LYS A 245 11.58 -12.36 -5.23
CA LYS A 245 12.55 -12.89 -6.19
C LYS A 245 13.17 -14.22 -5.72
N GLU A 246 13.63 -14.27 -4.49
CA GLU A 246 14.21 -15.47 -3.86
C GLU A 246 13.22 -16.63 -3.82
N SER A 247 11.93 -16.32 -3.85
CA SER A 247 10.83 -17.29 -3.96
C SER A 247 10.52 -17.71 -5.41
N GLY A 248 11.34 -17.31 -6.39
CA GLY A 248 11.17 -17.66 -7.80
C GLY A 248 10.17 -16.80 -8.57
N ILE A 249 9.62 -15.73 -7.96
CA ILE A 249 8.67 -14.85 -8.64
C ILE A 249 9.40 -13.93 -9.62
N THR A 250 8.98 -13.94 -10.88
CA THR A 250 9.53 -13.10 -11.97
C THR A 250 8.48 -12.19 -12.58
N THR A 251 7.20 -12.52 -12.41
CA THR A 251 6.07 -11.78 -12.98
C THR A 251 5.20 -11.21 -11.87
N TYR A 252 4.88 -9.94 -11.98
CA TYR A 252 4.11 -9.18 -10.98
C TYR A 252 2.92 -8.52 -11.65
N LEU A 253 1.80 -8.51 -10.95
CA LEU A 253 0.62 -7.76 -11.34
C LEU A 253 0.28 -6.76 -10.23
N GLU A 254 0.46 -5.49 -10.50
CA GLU A 254 -0.01 -4.40 -9.65
C GLU A 254 -1.50 -4.21 -9.87
N ILE A 255 -2.30 -4.38 -8.81
CA ILE A 255 -3.75 -4.23 -8.84
C ILE A 255 -4.13 -2.95 -8.11
N GLY A 256 -4.88 -2.07 -8.76
CA GLY A 256 -5.40 -0.85 -8.17
C GLY A 256 -5.06 0.42 -8.95
N PRO A 257 -5.44 1.59 -8.43
CA PRO A 257 -5.25 2.85 -9.13
C PRO A 257 -3.78 3.27 -9.18
N GLY A 258 -3.33 3.72 -10.33
CA GLY A 258 -1.95 4.20 -10.55
C GLY A 258 -0.97 3.11 -10.97
N LYS A 259 0.33 3.46 -10.95
CA LYS A 259 1.45 2.60 -11.41
C LYS A 259 2.69 2.78 -10.53
N ILE A 260 2.49 3.04 -9.24
CA ILE A 260 3.59 3.34 -8.31
C ILE A 260 4.43 2.09 -8.05
N LEU A 261 3.79 0.96 -7.74
CA LEU A 261 4.50 -0.27 -7.42
C LEU A 261 5.24 -0.82 -8.65
N LYS A 262 4.69 -0.67 -9.86
CA LYS A 262 5.38 -0.98 -11.10
C LYS A 262 6.67 -0.17 -11.26
N GLY A 263 6.62 1.11 -10.93
CA GLY A 263 7.80 1.97 -10.94
C GLY A 263 8.85 1.54 -9.91
N LEU A 264 8.43 1.24 -8.69
CA LEU A 264 9.30 0.78 -7.62
C LEU A 264 9.91 -0.60 -7.91
N ALA A 265 9.10 -1.54 -8.41
CA ALA A 265 9.57 -2.88 -8.76
C ALA A 265 10.69 -2.82 -9.83
N ARG A 266 10.54 -1.98 -10.85
CA ARG A 266 11.58 -1.76 -11.86
C ARG A 266 12.88 -1.16 -11.31
N LYS A 267 12.78 -0.29 -10.29
CA LYS A 267 13.95 0.26 -9.61
C LYS A 267 14.63 -0.78 -8.69
N CYS A 268 13.83 -1.60 -8.02
CA CYS A 268 14.36 -2.65 -7.16
C CYS A 268 14.99 -3.79 -7.96
N ARG A 269 14.35 -4.17 -9.06
CA ARG A 269 14.68 -5.34 -9.90
C ARG A 269 14.26 -5.10 -11.34
N PRO A 270 15.14 -4.57 -12.20
CA PRO A 270 14.81 -4.25 -13.60
C PRO A 270 14.34 -5.46 -14.43
N GLU A 271 14.76 -6.66 -14.04
CA GLU A 271 14.44 -7.92 -14.71
C GLU A 271 13.00 -8.38 -14.51
N PHE A 272 12.26 -7.81 -13.57
CA PHE A 272 10.88 -8.20 -13.33
C PHE A 272 9.93 -7.79 -14.45
N LYS A 273 9.05 -8.72 -14.83
CA LYS A 273 7.91 -8.43 -15.70
C LYS A 273 6.78 -7.87 -14.84
N VAL A 274 6.50 -6.58 -14.95
CA VAL A 274 5.47 -5.92 -14.12
C VAL A 274 4.36 -5.38 -15.01
N PHE A 275 3.16 -5.90 -14.77
CA PHE A 275 1.91 -5.45 -15.37
C PHE A 275 1.13 -4.63 -14.35
N SER A 276 0.21 -3.80 -14.79
CA SER A 276 -0.68 -3.04 -13.91
C SER A 276 -2.10 -3.19 -14.41
N PHE A 277 -3.02 -3.34 -13.48
CA PHE A 277 -4.45 -3.40 -13.74
C PHE A 277 -5.21 -2.53 -12.73
N GLY A 278 -5.72 -1.41 -13.17
CA GLY A 278 -6.45 -0.44 -12.34
C GLY A 278 -7.58 0.28 -13.08
N SER A 279 -7.75 -0.02 -14.39
CA SER A 279 -8.76 0.56 -15.25
C SER A 279 -9.28 -0.46 -16.27
N ALA A 280 -10.44 -0.21 -16.85
CA ALA A 280 -11.00 -1.06 -17.91
C ALA A 280 -10.10 -1.10 -19.16
N ALA A 281 -9.38 -0.02 -19.44
CA ALA A 281 -8.44 0.04 -20.55
C ALA A 281 -7.25 -0.93 -20.40
N ASP A 282 -6.93 -1.34 -19.16
CA ASP A 282 -5.79 -2.23 -18.89
C ASP A 282 -6.08 -3.70 -19.30
N PHE A 283 -7.34 -4.08 -19.56
CA PHE A 283 -7.66 -5.42 -20.08
C PHE A 283 -6.88 -5.76 -21.35
N LYS A 284 -6.74 -4.80 -22.28
CA LYS A 284 -5.99 -5.01 -23.52
C LYS A 284 -4.51 -5.34 -23.29
N SER A 285 -3.90 -4.79 -22.24
CA SER A 285 -2.51 -5.05 -21.90
C SER A 285 -2.29 -6.42 -21.27
N LEU A 286 -3.34 -7.02 -20.68
CA LEU A 286 -3.29 -8.34 -20.05
C LEU A 286 -3.57 -9.49 -21.03
N GLU A 287 -4.23 -9.25 -22.17
CA GLU A 287 -4.38 -10.24 -23.24
C GLU A 287 -3.03 -10.74 -23.74
N SER A 288 -2.01 -9.86 -23.72
CA SER A 288 -0.62 -10.24 -24.04
C SER A 288 0.03 -11.15 -22.99
N LEU A 289 -0.44 -11.13 -21.73
CA LEU A 289 0.03 -12.00 -20.64
C LEU A 289 -0.44 -13.44 -20.84
N ALA A 290 -1.72 -13.63 -21.16
CA ALA A 290 -2.31 -14.95 -21.44
C ALA A 290 -1.68 -15.64 -22.66
N LEU A 291 -1.16 -14.86 -23.62
CA LEU A 291 -0.44 -15.38 -24.76
C LEU A 291 0.99 -15.82 -24.41
N LEU A 292 1.62 -15.23 -23.39
CA LEU A 292 2.97 -15.59 -22.94
C LEU A 292 3.00 -16.85 -22.08
N GLU A 293 1.95 -17.11 -21.30
CA GLU A 293 1.84 -18.35 -20.48
C GLU A 293 1.51 -19.59 -21.33
N LYS A 294 0.82 -19.42 -22.46
CA LYS A 294 0.55 -20.51 -23.41
C LYS A 294 1.73 -20.86 -24.32
N SER A 295 2.79 -20.05 -24.33
CA SER A 295 3.98 -20.26 -25.16
C SER A 295 5.21 -20.75 -24.38
N SER A 296 5.07 -21.09 -23.11
CA SER A 296 6.13 -21.79 -22.35
C SER A 296 5.89 -23.29 -22.44
N PRO A 297 6.84 -24.08 -22.98
CA PRO A 297 6.72 -25.52 -23.16
C PRO A 297 6.70 -26.27 -21.83
#